data_43ab4acd7ffa33e4e709fc5d0970e6e3
#
_entry.id   43ab4acd7ffa33e4e709fc5d0970e6e3
#
_cell.length_a   1.000
_cell.length_b   1.000
_cell.length_c   1.000
_cell.angle_alpha   90.00
_cell.angle_beta   90.00
_cell.angle_gamma   90.00
#
_symmetry.space_group_name_H-M   'P 1'
#
loop_
_entity.id
_entity.type
_entity.pdbx_description
1 polymer ?
#
loop_
_entity_poly.entity_id
_entity_poly.type
_entity_poly.pdbx_seq_one_letter_code
_entity_poly.pdbx_strand_id
1 'polypeptide(L)'
;FRVTLAGNARDAAQAELDGAVRALDTLLGEGVETLHNLAGDGLVCAELSEPGSQPPQSVYDALYTLSSGLRGQADFALYSAQGELLFTTGTGSAAELGTHWGLLNAAAQADSCAFSGDGGYMLAGKGLLDGDVPLGYAVMSLGAVQLDELFSAYAGSGGILLLDPYWDCVYRSANAGGEDLAPLLRERLLAGQSLSDGGGSEFYVRESAVSGFMLLYRQPEPVADWVMRLLYIVSALTILICLALCAAVSMRISRQLFEPVRALNAAMGAVEEGKLDTRLEVRSTDELGQLAGRFNRMVERLRAHLEESVRRRQELSDAQIRMVQARLSAEFLYGTV
;
A
#
# COMPACT_ATOMS: atom_id res chain seq x y z
N PHE A 1 -8.15 7.80 -5.18
CA PHE A 1 -7.01 6.86 -5.06
C PHE A 1 -6.85 6.26 -3.66
N ARG A 2 -6.89 7.05 -2.55
CA ARG A 2 -6.88 6.52 -1.17
C ARG A 2 -8.11 5.65 -0.87
N VAL A 3 -9.29 6.07 -1.26
CA VAL A 3 -10.56 5.37 -1.03
C VAL A 3 -10.63 4.05 -1.81
N THR A 4 -10.12 4.02 -3.03
CA THR A 4 -10.07 2.79 -3.86
C THR A 4 -9.04 1.79 -3.35
N LEU A 5 -7.87 2.23 -2.88
CA LEU A 5 -6.85 1.35 -2.28
C LEU A 5 -7.33 0.75 -0.96
N ALA A 6 -7.96 1.55 -0.09
CA ALA A 6 -8.52 1.06 1.17
C ALA A 6 -9.69 0.09 0.94
N GLY A 7 -10.55 0.34 -0.06
CA GLY A 7 -11.61 -0.56 -0.46
C GLY A 7 -11.07 -1.93 -0.92
N ASN A 8 -10.13 -1.92 -1.85
CA ASN A 8 -9.52 -3.15 -2.37
C ASN A 8 -8.77 -3.95 -1.27
N ALA A 9 -8.12 -3.27 -0.33
CA ALA A 9 -7.43 -3.93 0.78
C ALA A 9 -8.43 -4.57 1.76
N ARG A 10 -9.56 -3.93 2.01
CA ARG A 10 -10.66 -4.47 2.81
C ARG A 10 -11.27 -5.72 2.18
N ASP A 11 -11.59 -5.65 0.88
CA ASP A 11 -12.19 -6.76 0.16
C ASP A 11 -11.22 -7.97 0.11
N ALA A 12 -9.93 -7.71 -0.08
CA ALA A 12 -8.90 -8.74 0.00
C ALA A 12 -8.80 -9.37 1.39
N ALA A 13 -8.78 -8.57 2.46
CA ALA A 13 -8.73 -9.05 3.84
C ALA A 13 -9.95 -9.90 4.20
N GLN A 14 -11.15 -9.52 3.75
CA GLN A 14 -12.36 -10.31 3.94
C GLN A 14 -12.33 -11.62 3.15
N ALA A 15 -11.82 -11.62 1.94
CA ALA A 15 -11.69 -12.83 1.11
C ALA A 15 -10.70 -13.84 1.75
N GLU A 16 -9.56 -13.36 2.28
CA GLU A 16 -8.60 -14.19 3.01
C GLU A 16 -9.20 -14.76 4.29
N LEU A 17 -9.93 -13.96 5.06
CA LEU A 17 -10.62 -14.40 6.26
C LEU A 17 -11.69 -15.45 5.95
N ASP A 18 -12.54 -15.21 4.95
CA ASP A 18 -13.56 -16.15 4.52
C ASP A 18 -12.96 -17.46 3.98
N GLY A 19 -11.77 -17.38 3.35
CA GLY A 19 -10.98 -18.54 2.94
C GLY A 19 -10.47 -19.34 4.12
N ALA A 20 -9.88 -18.67 5.11
CA ALA A 20 -9.35 -19.29 6.33
C ALA A 20 -10.46 -19.99 7.17
N VAL A 21 -11.62 -19.34 7.31
CA VAL A 21 -12.76 -19.93 8.01
C VAL A 21 -13.29 -21.18 7.30
N ARG A 22 -13.43 -21.13 5.98
CA ARG A 22 -13.86 -22.31 5.20
C ARG A 22 -12.87 -23.46 5.32
N ALA A 23 -11.57 -23.18 5.29
CA ALA A 23 -10.54 -24.21 5.47
C ALA A 23 -10.62 -24.84 6.85
N LEU A 24 -10.80 -24.03 7.91
CA LEU A 24 -11.02 -24.52 9.27
C LEU A 24 -12.30 -25.36 9.38
N ASP A 25 -13.41 -24.84 8.87
CA ASP A 25 -14.71 -25.55 8.92
C ASP A 25 -14.68 -26.89 8.16
N THR A 26 -13.95 -26.94 7.03
CA THR A 26 -13.77 -28.21 6.29
C THR A 26 -12.98 -29.20 7.11
N LEU A 27 -11.83 -28.80 7.66
CA LEU A 27 -11.00 -29.67 8.51
C LEU A 27 -11.75 -30.16 9.75
N LEU A 28 -12.50 -29.25 10.40
CA LEU A 28 -13.31 -29.60 11.56
C LEU A 28 -14.48 -30.54 11.19
N GLY A 29 -15.09 -30.34 10.01
CA GLY A 29 -16.15 -31.23 9.51
C GLY A 29 -15.64 -32.66 9.30
N GLU A 30 -14.48 -32.81 8.64
CA GLU A 30 -13.82 -34.12 8.47
C GLU A 30 -13.40 -34.72 9.83
N GLY A 31 -12.94 -33.86 10.77
CA GLY A 31 -12.61 -34.26 12.14
C GLY A 31 -13.81 -34.80 12.93
N VAL A 32 -14.94 -34.09 12.84
CA VAL A 32 -16.21 -34.53 13.47
C VAL A 32 -16.67 -35.87 12.90
N GLU A 33 -16.57 -36.05 11.56
CA GLU A 33 -16.90 -37.34 10.95
C GLU A 33 -15.97 -38.45 11.44
N THR A 34 -14.67 -38.19 11.56
CA THR A 34 -13.68 -39.12 12.09
C THR A 34 -14.01 -39.50 13.54
N LEU A 35 -14.34 -38.50 14.39
CA LEU A 35 -14.72 -38.74 15.78
C LEU A 35 -16.01 -39.59 15.89
N HIS A 36 -16.99 -39.39 14.99
CA HIS A 36 -18.19 -40.20 14.92
C HIS A 36 -17.87 -41.65 14.51
N ASN A 37 -16.98 -41.84 13.54
CA ASN A 37 -16.54 -43.15 13.11
C ASN A 37 -15.78 -43.90 14.22
N LEU A 38 -14.93 -43.21 14.97
CA LEU A 38 -14.24 -43.75 16.14
C LEU A 38 -15.23 -44.13 17.23
N ALA A 39 -16.26 -43.30 17.48
CA ALA A 39 -17.29 -43.58 18.47
C ALA A 39 -18.21 -44.74 18.08
N GLY A 40 -18.31 -45.08 16.79
CA GLY A 40 -19.07 -46.23 16.27
C GLY A 40 -18.24 -47.49 16.09
N ASP A 41 -16.93 -47.45 16.25
CA ASP A 41 -16.07 -48.60 16.04
C ASP A 41 -16.15 -49.62 17.20
N GLY A 42 -16.42 -50.87 16.86
CA GLY A 42 -16.65 -51.90 17.86
C GLY A 42 -15.41 -52.28 18.67
N LEU A 43 -14.19 -52.17 18.10
CA LEU A 43 -12.94 -52.44 18.81
C LEU A 43 -12.64 -51.32 19.81
N VAL A 44 -12.83 -50.06 19.39
CA VAL A 44 -12.66 -48.89 20.24
C VAL A 44 -13.64 -48.91 21.39
N CYS A 45 -14.92 -49.18 21.14
CA CYS A 45 -15.94 -49.27 22.17
C CYS A 45 -15.66 -50.40 23.15
N ALA A 46 -15.24 -51.61 22.70
CA ALA A 46 -14.89 -52.73 23.56
C ALA A 46 -13.71 -52.40 24.48
N GLU A 47 -12.66 -51.80 23.98
CA GLU A 47 -11.50 -51.38 24.78
C GLU A 47 -11.82 -50.31 25.81
N LEU A 48 -12.66 -49.33 25.46
CA LEU A 48 -13.09 -48.28 26.40
C LEU A 48 -14.05 -48.80 27.47
N SER A 49 -14.86 -49.82 27.15
CA SER A 49 -15.75 -50.48 28.14
C SER A 49 -14.97 -51.30 29.16
N GLU A 50 -13.92 -52.00 28.71
CA GLU A 50 -13.08 -52.86 29.52
C GLU A 50 -11.61 -52.68 29.11
N PRO A 51 -10.89 -51.70 29.72
CA PRO A 51 -9.52 -51.39 29.37
C PRO A 51 -8.58 -52.60 29.49
N GLY A 52 -7.81 -52.88 28.42
CA GLY A 52 -6.96 -54.06 28.31
C GLY A 52 -7.68 -55.32 27.77
N SER A 53 -8.91 -55.21 27.33
CA SER A 53 -9.68 -56.30 26.70
C SER A 53 -9.22 -56.60 25.27
N GLN A 54 -8.66 -55.60 24.59
CA GLN A 54 -8.19 -55.70 23.21
C GLN A 54 -6.66 -55.61 23.15
N PRO A 55 -6.01 -56.25 22.13
CA PRO A 55 -4.62 -56.03 21.88
C PRO A 55 -4.37 -54.55 21.55
N PRO A 56 -3.42 -53.86 22.24
CA PRO A 56 -3.16 -52.42 21.99
C PRO A 56 -2.87 -52.10 20.53
N GLN A 57 -2.26 -53.02 19.82
CA GLN A 57 -1.93 -52.85 18.39
C GLN A 57 -3.19 -52.77 17.52
N SER A 58 -4.23 -53.56 17.83
CA SER A 58 -5.50 -53.54 17.09
C SER A 58 -6.23 -52.21 17.28
N VAL A 59 -6.17 -51.62 18.48
CA VAL A 59 -6.78 -50.33 18.78
C VAL A 59 -6.02 -49.20 18.06
N TYR A 60 -4.67 -49.26 18.09
CA TYR A 60 -3.86 -48.31 17.31
C TYR A 60 -4.12 -48.43 15.80
N ASP A 61 -4.23 -49.65 15.25
CA ASP A 61 -4.52 -49.86 13.84
C ASP A 61 -5.89 -49.28 13.44
N ALA A 62 -6.91 -49.43 14.30
CA ALA A 62 -8.22 -48.83 14.10
C ALA A 62 -8.13 -47.31 14.17
N LEU A 63 -7.45 -46.73 15.18
CA LEU A 63 -7.27 -45.30 15.37
C LEU A 63 -6.56 -44.67 14.15
N TYR A 64 -5.45 -45.26 13.72
CA TYR A 64 -4.70 -44.78 12.55
C TYR A 64 -5.44 -44.97 11.22
N THR A 65 -6.23 -46.03 11.08
CA THR A 65 -7.00 -46.27 9.85
C THR A 65 -8.14 -45.26 9.72
N LEU A 66 -8.90 -45.04 10.79
CA LEU A 66 -10.03 -44.12 10.81
C LEU A 66 -9.59 -42.66 10.70
N SER A 67 -8.44 -42.28 11.29
CA SER A 67 -7.88 -40.93 11.22
C SER A 67 -6.98 -40.69 10.02
N SER A 68 -6.83 -41.66 9.12
CA SER A 68 -5.86 -41.61 8.00
C SER A 68 -6.03 -40.39 7.07
N GLY A 69 -7.27 -39.94 6.85
CA GLY A 69 -7.58 -38.76 6.03
C GLY A 69 -7.04 -37.44 6.58
N LEU A 70 -6.89 -37.35 7.91
CA LEU A 70 -6.40 -36.13 8.60
C LEU A 70 -4.98 -36.28 9.16
N ARG A 71 -4.24 -37.26 8.66
CA ARG A 71 -2.88 -37.56 9.14
C ARG A 71 -1.96 -36.35 8.94
N GLY A 72 -1.35 -35.89 10.02
CA GLY A 72 -0.48 -34.70 10.06
C GLY A 72 -1.24 -33.39 10.15
N GLN A 73 -2.53 -33.37 9.86
CA GLN A 73 -3.38 -32.17 9.99
C GLN A 73 -4.06 -32.08 11.37
N ALA A 74 -4.33 -33.22 12.01
CA ALA A 74 -4.92 -33.31 13.35
C ALA A 74 -4.38 -34.53 14.06
N ASP A 75 -4.31 -34.45 15.39
CA ASP A 75 -4.02 -35.59 16.26
C ASP A 75 -5.29 -36.12 16.92
N PHE A 76 -5.37 -37.43 17.09
CA PHE A 76 -6.52 -38.12 17.71
C PHE A 76 -6.07 -38.88 18.93
N ALA A 77 -6.92 -38.84 19.96
CA ALA A 77 -6.67 -39.54 21.23
C ALA A 77 -7.95 -40.17 21.76
N LEU A 78 -7.80 -41.30 22.47
CA LEU A 78 -8.85 -41.99 23.20
C LEU A 78 -8.57 -41.85 24.69
N TYR A 79 -9.61 -41.42 25.42
CA TYR A 79 -9.59 -41.28 26.87
C TYR A 79 -10.56 -42.22 27.53
N SER A 80 -10.20 -42.70 28.72
CA SER A 80 -11.11 -43.49 29.56
C SER A 80 -12.31 -42.68 30.05
N ALA A 81 -13.29 -43.35 30.64
CA ALA A 81 -14.41 -42.70 31.33
C ALA A 81 -13.95 -41.75 32.47
N GLN A 82 -12.78 -41.97 33.02
CA GLN A 82 -12.16 -41.13 34.06
C GLN A 82 -11.36 -39.95 33.48
N GLY A 83 -11.16 -39.88 32.15
CA GLY A 83 -10.40 -38.86 31.48
C GLY A 83 -8.90 -39.13 31.38
N GLU A 84 -8.45 -40.35 31.62
CA GLU A 84 -7.07 -40.79 31.47
C GLU A 84 -6.77 -41.11 30.00
N LEU A 85 -5.61 -40.64 29.47
CA LEU A 85 -5.19 -40.93 28.11
C LEU A 85 -4.84 -42.42 27.94
N LEU A 86 -5.50 -43.08 27.02
CA LEU A 86 -5.24 -44.50 26.71
C LEU A 86 -4.43 -44.66 25.42
N PHE A 87 -4.84 -44.01 24.34
CA PHE A 87 -4.22 -44.10 23.02
C PHE A 87 -4.15 -42.72 22.37
N THR A 88 -3.09 -42.48 21.59
CA THR A 88 -2.96 -41.21 20.82
C THR A 88 -2.15 -41.43 19.56
N THR A 89 -2.48 -40.66 18.50
CA THR A 89 -1.71 -40.62 17.24
C THR A 89 -0.61 -39.55 17.27
N GLY A 90 -0.64 -38.60 18.22
CA GLY A 90 0.26 -37.47 18.32
C GLY A 90 0.84 -37.29 19.72
N THR A 91 1.69 -36.26 19.86
CA THR A 91 2.39 -35.95 21.11
C THR A 91 1.77 -34.79 21.90
N GLY A 92 0.73 -34.15 21.35
CA GLY A 92 0.09 -32.94 21.91
C GLY A 92 -1.06 -33.22 22.86
N SER A 93 -1.41 -34.50 23.10
CA SER A 93 -2.54 -34.90 23.99
C SER A 93 -2.13 -34.78 25.46
N ALA A 94 -2.98 -34.14 26.28
CA ALA A 94 -2.79 -34.10 27.72
C ALA A 94 -2.91 -35.52 28.32
N ALA A 95 -2.14 -35.83 29.34
CA ALA A 95 -2.19 -37.14 29.99
C ALA A 95 -3.51 -37.40 30.69
N GLU A 96 -4.18 -36.33 31.12
CA GLU A 96 -5.47 -36.40 31.80
C GLU A 96 -6.31 -35.17 31.43
N LEU A 97 -7.61 -35.39 31.18
CA LEU A 97 -8.59 -34.32 30.93
C LEU A 97 -9.71 -34.42 31.99
N GLY A 98 -10.16 -33.27 32.50
CA GLY A 98 -11.22 -33.20 33.49
C GLY A 98 -12.57 -33.66 32.94
N THR A 99 -13.24 -34.59 33.67
CA THR A 99 -14.56 -35.13 33.28
C THR A 99 -15.71 -34.34 33.88
N HIS A 100 -15.48 -33.57 34.95
CA HIS A 100 -16.53 -32.80 35.64
C HIS A 100 -16.68 -31.37 35.05
N TRP A 101 -15.76 -30.93 34.24
CA TRP A 101 -15.73 -29.61 33.58
C TRP A 101 -14.93 -29.71 32.29
N GLY A 102 -15.02 -28.66 31.45
CA GLY A 102 -14.27 -28.55 30.20
C GLY A 102 -14.81 -29.46 29.08
N LEU A 103 -13.91 -29.89 28.19
CA LEU A 103 -14.24 -30.57 26.96
C LEU A 103 -15.00 -31.90 27.18
N LEU A 104 -14.50 -32.78 28.08
CA LEU A 104 -15.09 -34.12 28.25
C LEU A 104 -16.48 -34.04 28.84
N ASN A 105 -16.72 -33.14 29.79
CA ASN A 105 -18.05 -32.90 30.33
C ASN A 105 -19.03 -32.41 29.25
N ALA A 106 -18.58 -31.48 28.39
CA ALA A 106 -19.40 -31.01 27.29
C ALA A 106 -19.63 -32.09 26.23
N ALA A 107 -18.61 -32.91 25.92
CA ALA A 107 -18.69 -34.04 24.98
C ALA A 107 -19.64 -35.16 25.45
N ALA A 108 -19.75 -35.38 26.76
CA ALA A 108 -20.70 -36.34 27.34
C ALA A 108 -22.16 -35.91 27.17
N GLN A 109 -22.43 -34.60 27.08
CA GLN A 109 -23.78 -34.04 27.00
C GLN A 109 -24.16 -33.61 25.56
N ALA A 110 -23.18 -33.55 24.65
CA ALA A 110 -23.42 -33.11 23.28
C ALA A 110 -23.93 -34.24 22.38
N ASP A 111 -24.96 -33.95 21.58
CA ASP A 111 -25.45 -34.88 20.55
C ASP A 111 -24.42 -35.10 19.43
N SER A 112 -23.64 -34.09 19.12
CA SER A 112 -22.54 -34.13 18.15
C SER A 112 -21.19 -34.11 18.87
N CYS A 113 -20.31 -33.17 18.52
CA CYS A 113 -19.02 -32.96 19.18
C CYS A 113 -19.06 -31.68 20.00
N ALA A 114 -18.31 -31.65 21.09
CA ALA A 114 -18.01 -30.42 21.83
C ALA A 114 -16.67 -29.87 21.40
N PHE A 115 -16.52 -28.54 21.46
CA PHE A 115 -15.27 -27.84 21.12
C PHE A 115 -14.80 -27.02 22.31
N SER A 116 -13.48 -26.95 22.50
CA SER A 116 -12.86 -26.16 23.56
C SER A 116 -11.47 -25.68 23.13
N GLY A 117 -11.04 -24.50 23.62
CA GLY A 117 -9.65 -24.09 23.60
C GLY A 117 -8.97 -24.44 24.92
N ASP A 118 -7.78 -25.04 24.88
CA ASP A 118 -7.00 -25.33 26.09
C ASP A 118 -5.49 -25.35 25.75
N GLY A 119 -4.70 -24.65 26.54
CA GLY A 119 -3.23 -24.69 26.47
C GLY A 119 -2.62 -24.40 25.10
N GLY A 120 -3.30 -23.63 24.22
CA GLY A 120 -2.84 -23.37 22.84
C GLY A 120 -3.23 -24.47 21.84
N TYR A 121 -4.13 -25.34 22.23
CA TYR A 121 -4.73 -26.36 21.37
C TYR A 121 -6.23 -26.06 21.16
N MET A 122 -6.68 -26.26 19.91
CA MET A 122 -8.10 -26.39 19.63
C MET A 122 -8.47 -27.86 19.75
N LEU A 123 -9.44 -28.15 20.58
CA LEU A 123 -9.87 -29.49 20.90
C LEU A 123 -11.33 -29.71 20.43
N ALA A 124 -11.58 -30.88 19.85
CA ALA A 124 -12.93 -31.37 19.59
C ALA A 124 -13.12 -32.75 20.26
N GLY A 125 -14.16 -32.93 21.01
CA GLY A 125 -14.43 -34.18 21.75
C GLY A 125 -15.79 -34.78 21.45
N LYS A 126 -15.84 -36.13 21.41
CA LYS A 126 -17.07 -36.94 21.31
C LYS A 126 -17.08 -37.95 22.41
N GLY A 127 -18.17 -37.99 23.19
CA GLY A 127 -18.44 -39.04 24.16
C GLY A 127 -18.85 -40.33 23.46
N LEU A 128 -18.28 -41.46 23.93
CA LEU A 128 -18.73 -42.79 23.60
C LEU A 128 -19.60 -43.26 24.78
N LEU A 129 -20.88 -43.45 24.51
CA LEU A 129 -21.88 -43.72 25.56
C LEU A 129 -22.47 -45.10 25.39
N ASP A 130 -22.74 -45.80 26.51
CA ASP A 130 -23.63 -46.93 26.56
C ASP A 130 -24.88 -46.52 27.34
N GLY A 131 -25.93 -46.17 26.58
CA GLY A 131 -27.08 -45.46 27.13
C GLY A 131 -26.69 -44.07 27.61
N ASP A 132 -26.80 -43.78 28.90
CA ASP A 132 -26.40 -42.48 29.51
C ASP A 132 -25.04 -42.54 30.21
N VAL A 133 -24.32 -43.67 30.16
CA VAL A 133 -23.07 -43.86 30.86
C VAL A 133 -21.90 -43.69 29.87
N PRO A 134 -20.93 -42.80 30.13
CA PRO A 134 -19.78 -42.66 29.29
C PRO A 134 -18.84 -43.87 29.42
N LEU A 135 -18.57 -44.56 28.33
CA LEU A 135 -17.54 -45.59 28.21
C LEU A 135 -16.15 -44.95 28.11
N GLY A 136 -16.06 -43.81 27.47
CA GLY A 136 -14.85 -43.04 27.25
C GLY A 136 -15.08 -41.91 26.25
N TYR A 137 -13.99 -41.33 25.75
CA TYR A 137 -14.04 -40.16 24.88
C TYR A 137 -13.02 -40.29 23.74
N ALA A 138 -13.47 -39.91 22.55
CA ALA A 138 -12.55 -39.63 21.42
C ALA A 138 -12.32 -38.13 21.31
N VAL A 139 -11.09 -37.72 21.21
CA VAL A 139 -10.69 -36.29 21.13
C VAL A 139 -9.78 -36.08 19.95
N MET A 140 -10.10 -35.05 19.16
CA MET A 140 -9.23 -34.50 18.14
C MET A 140 -8.56 -33.25 18.69
N SER A 141 -7.27 -33.08 18.43
CA SER A 141 -6.50 -31.87 18.82
C SER A 141 -5.78 -31.25 17.62
N LEU A 142 -5.84 -29.93 17.55
CA LEU A 142 -5.13 -29.10 16.60
C LEU A 142 -4.19 -28.18 17.39
N GLY A 143 -2.91 -28.41 17.30
CA GLY A 143 -1.91 -27.57 17.95
C GLY A 143 -1.43 -26.44 17.06
N ALA A 144 -0.51 -25.63 17.59
CA ALA A 144 0.01 -24.45 16.89
C ALA A 144 0.62 -24.78 15.53
N VAL A 145 1.26 -25.94 15.37
CA VAL A 145 1.93 -26.34 14.11
C VAL A 145 0.87 -26.64 13.03
N GLN A 146 -0.16 -27.40 13.36
CA GLN A 146 -1.23 -27.77 12.46
C GLN A 146 -2.04 -26.52 12.03
N LEU A 147 -2.33 -25.62 12.99
CA LEU A 147 -3.02 -24.37 12.73
C LEU A 147 -2.17 -23.40 11.89
N ASP A 148 -0.85 -23.38 12.11
CA ASP A 148 0.07 -22.56 11.32
C ASP A 148 0.14 -23.05 9.85
N GLU A 149 0.18 -24.36 9.65
CA GLU A 149 0.15 -24.97 8.32
C GLU A 149 -1.19 -24.66 7.61
N LEU A 150 -2.32 -24.84 8.32
CA LEU A 150 -3.66 -24.54 7.80
C LEU A 150 -3.81 -23.08 7.38
N PHE A 151 -3.34 -22.13 8.21
CA PHE A 151 -3.54 -20.72 7.98
C PHE A 151 -2.43 -20.06 7.15
N SER A 152 -1.33 -20.74 6.89
CA SER A 152 -0.18 -20.19 6.14
C SER A 152 -0.57 -19.68 4.74
N ALA A 153 -1.52 -20.36 4.08
CA ALA A 153 -2.02 -19.97 2.75
C ALA A 153 -2.86 -18.69 2.77
N TYR A 154 -3.43 -18.32 3.91
CA TYR A 154 -4.38 -17.21 4.08
C TYR A 154 -3.82 -16.04 4.88
N ALA A 155 -2.75 -16.24 5.64
CA ALA A 155 -2.16 -15.16 6.44
C ALA A 155 -1.55 -14.05 5.57
N GLY A 156 -0.98 -14.39 4.42
CA GLY A 156 -0.34 -13.43 3.51
C GLY A 156 0.61 -12.49 4.24
N SER A 157 0.40 -11.17 4.11
CA SER A 157 1.08 -10.13 4.90
C SER A 157 0.30 -9.72 6.15
N GLY A 158 -0.91 -10.24 6.33
CA GLY A 158 -1.75 -10.00 7.50
C GLY A 158 -1.46 -10.95 8.65
N GLY A 159 -2.26 -10.88 9.70
CA GLY A 159 -2.17 -11.75 10.86
C GLY A 159 -3.49 -12.42 11.16
N ILE A 160 -3.44 -13.70 11.57
CA ILE A 160 -4.61 -14.48 11.98
C ILE A 160 -4.56 -14.73 13.48
N LEU A 161 -5.70 -14.54 14.15
CA LEU A 161 -5.92 -14.81 15.55
C LEU A 161 -7.14 -15.74 15.64
N LEU A 162 -7.01 -16.88 16.32
CA LEU A 162 -8.11 -17.79 16.61
C LEU A 162 -8.43 -17.71 18.10
N LEU A 163 -9.67 -17.34 18.40
CA LEU A 163 -10.19 -17.21 19.75
C LEU A 163 -11.29 -18.24 19.98
N ASP A 164 -11.36 -18.77 21.18
CA ASP A 164 -12.48 -19.61 21.59
C ASP A 164 -13.73 -18.74 21.88
N PRO A 165 -14.91 -19.35 22.15
CA PRO A 165 -16.14 -18.62 22.49
C PRO A 165 -16.03 -17.76 23.75
N TYR A 166 -15.02 -17.97 24.58
CA TYR A 166 -14.75 -17.18 25.80
C TYR A 166 -13.76 -16.06 25.59
N TRP A 167 -13.25 -15.92 24.36
CA TRP A 167 -12.21 -14.95 23.97
C TRP A 167 -10.80 -15.30 24.43
N ASP A 168 -10.56 -16.54 24.81
CA ASP A 168 -9.22 -17.02 25.06
C ASP A 168 -8.49 -17.31 23.74
N CYS A 169 -7.21 -16.92 23.68
CA CYS A 169 -6.41 -17.05 22.46
C CYS A 169 -5.90 -18.49 22.34
N VAL A 170 -6.37 -19.19 21.30
CA VAL A 170 -5.96 -20.56 20.98
C VAL A 170 -4.78 -20.58 20.02
N TYR A 171 -4.81 -19.71 19.02
CA TYR A 171 -3.72 -19.60 18.05
C TYR A 171 -3.50 -18.14 17.63
N ARG A 172 -2.25 -17.83 17.35
CA ARG A 172 -1.82 -16.51 16.88
C ARG A 172 -0.67 -16.65 15.91
N SER A 173 -0.85 -16.15 14.68
CA SER A 173 0.24 -16.04 13.71
C SER A 173 1.21 -14.93 14.10
N ALA A 174 2.43 -14.97 13.56
CA ALA A 174 3.50 -14.01 13.87
C ALA A 174 3.11 -12.54 13.64
N ASN A 175 2.25 -12.28 12.64
CA ASN A 175 1.83 -10.93 12.25
C ASN A 175 0.53 -10.46 12.93
N ALA A 176 -0.07 -11.25 13.80
CA ALA A 176 -1.37 -10.95 14.40
C ALA A 176 -1.33 -9.84 15.47
N GLY A 177 -0.17 -9.56 16.06
CA GLY A 177 0.00 -8.53 17.09
C GLY A 177 0.33 -9.08 18.48
N GLY A 178 0.30 -8.23 19.52
CA GLY A 178 0.68 -8.56 20.90
C GLY A 178 -0.35 -9.42 21.65
N GLU A 179 0.04 -9.86 22.87
CA GLU A 179 -0.77 -10.76 23.72
C GLU A 179 -2.05 -10.13 24.26
N ASP A 180 -2.08 -8.83 24.47
CA ASP A 180 -3.20 -8.12 25.11
C ASP A 180 -4.33 -7.69 24.14
N LEU A 181 -4.31 -8.18 22.90
CA LEU A 181 -5.28 -7.74 21.87
C LEU A 181 -6.69 -8.33 22.09
N ALA A 182 -6.80 -9.58 22.54
CA ALA A 182 -8.10 -10.24 22.69
C ALA A 182 -9.07 -9.49 23.61
N PRO A 183 -8.69 -9.06 24.84
CA PRO A 183 -9.58 -8.30 25.71
C PRO A 183 -9.95 -6.93 25.13
N LEU A 184 -9.02 -6.23 24.46
CA LEU A 184 -9.28 -4.93 23.83
C LEU A 184 -10.27 -5.07 22.66
N LEU A 185 -10.11 -6.09 21.83
CA LEU A 185 -11.00 -6.36 20.69
C LEU A 185 -12.39 -6.76 21.18
N ARG A 186 -12.48 -7.55 22.26
CA ARG A 186 -13.73 -7.92 22.91
C ARG A 186 -14.50 -6.68 23.39
N GLU A 187 -13.84 -5.78 24.12
CA GLU A 187 -14.46 -4.55 24.60
C GLU A 187 -15.01 -3.70 23.43
N ARG A 188 -14.23 -3.53 22.36
CA ARG A 188 -14.67 -2.79 21.18
C ARG A 188 -15.83 -3.43 20.44
N LEU A 189 -15.81 -4.76 20.29
CA LEU A 189 -16.91 -5.49 19.66
C LEU A 189 -18.21 -5.34 20.45
N LEU A 190 -18.15 -5.46 21.78
CA LEU A 190 -19.30 -5.28 22.65
C LEU A 190 -19.82 -3.84 22.64
N ALA A 191 -18.93 -2.86 22.43
CA ALA A 191 -19.30 -1.45 22.28
C ALA A 191 -19.81 -1.09 20.85
N GLY A 192 -19.85 -2.03 19.92
CA GLY A 192 -20.24 -1.80 18.52
C GLY A 192 -19.28 -0.89 17.76
N GLN A 193 -18.02 -0.78 18.20
CA GLN A 193 -16.98 0.01 17.58
C GLN A 193 -16.21 -0.79 16.52
N SER A 194 -15.51 -0.08 15.64
CA SER A 194 -14.61 -0.73 14.68
C SER A 194 -13.49 -1.46 15.42
N LEU A 195 -13.21 -2.69 14.99
CA LEU A 195 -12.14 -3.49 15.55
C LEU A 195 -10.78 -2.95 15.08
N SER A 196 -10.06 -2.29 15.96
CA SER A 196 -8.71 -1.80 15.70
C SER A 196 -7.83 -1.90 16.94
N ASP A 197 -6.52 -2.02 16.75
CA ASP A 197 -5.54 -2.12 17.86
C ASP A 197 -5.17 -0.77 18.49
N GLY A 198 -5.77 0.34 17.99
CA GLY A 198 -5.39 1.70 18.40
C GLY A 198 -4.13 2.24 17.72
N GLY A 199 -3.37 1.41 17.03
CA GLY A 199 -2.19 1.77 16.23
C GLY A 199 -2.48 2.00 14.75
N GLY A 200 -3.75 1.79 14.31
CA GLY A 200 -4.17 1.99 12.92
C GLY A 200 -4.46 0.69 12.14
N SER A 201 -4.17 -0.48 12.70
CA SER A 201 -4.53 -1.76 12.09
C SER A 201 -6.00 -2.07 12.34
N GLU A 202 -6.71 -2.50 11.30
CA GLU A 202 -8.10 -2.95 11.38
C GLU A 202 -8.17 -4.47 11.46
N PHE A 203 -9.16 -4.98 12.19
CA PHE A 203 -9.44 -6.41 12.30
C PHE A 203 -10.82 -6.72 11.73
N TYR A 204 -10.89 -7.81 11.02
CA TYR A 204 -12.14 -8.41 10.57
C TYR A 204 -12.37 -9.69 11.32
N VAL A 205 -13.61 -9.96 11.72
CA VAL A 205 -14.00 -11.13 12.49
C VAL A 205 -14.99 -11.99 11.72
N ARG A 206 -14.82 -13.31 11.81
CA ARG A 206 -15.79 -14.31 11.37
C ARG A 206 -15.84 -15.44 12.41
N GLU A 207 -17.01 -15.98 12.60
CA GLU A 207 -17.24 -17.13 13.44
C GLU A 207 -17.26 -18.39 12.59
N SER A 208 -16.61 -19.47 13.07
CA SER A 208 -16.67 -20.79 12.50
C SER A 208 -18.08 -21.38 12.72
N ALA A 209 -18.69 -21.83 11.65
CA ALA A 209 -20.05 -22.42 11.72
C ALA A 209 -20.07 -23.78 12.41
N VAL A 210 -18.92 -24.49 12.45
CA VAL A 210 -18.80 -25.84 13.04
C VAL A 210 -18.50 -25.76 14.53
N SER A 211 -17.60 -24.89 14.95
CA SER A 211 -17.07 -24.86 16.31
C SER A 211 -17.48 -23.66 17.16
N GLY A 212 -17.99 -22.58 16.54
CA GLY A 212 -18.25 -21.32 17.24
C GLY A 212 -17.01 -20.53 17.62
N PHE A 213 -15.82 -20.95 17.17
CA PHE A 213 -14.59 -20.20 17.37
C PHE A 213 -14.56 -18.94 16.48
N MET A 214 -13.95 -17.88 16.98
CA MET A 214 -13.85 -16.64 16.27
C MET A 214 -12.47 -16.52 15.60
N LEU A 215 -12.46 -16.38 14.28
CA LEU A 215 -11.29 -16.03 13.51
C LEU A 215 -11.23 -14.52 13.30
N LEU A 216 -10.13 -13.93 13.69
CA LEU A 216 -9.85 -12.52 13.45
C LEU A 216 -8.69 -12.41 12.47
N TYR A 217 -8.85 -11.58 11.45
CA TYR A 217 -7.81 -11.24 10.49
C TYR A 217 -7.35 -9.80 10.69
N ARG A 218 -6.09 -9.63 11.01
CA ARG A 218 -5.45 -8.31 11.06
C ARG A 218 -5.08 -7.88 9.66
N GLN A 219 -5.69 -6.79 9.18
CA GLN A 219 -5.31 -6.22 7.91
C GLN A 219 -3.87 -5.71 7.99
N PRO A 220 -3.00 -6.06 7.02
CA PRO A 220 -1.67 -5.46 6.95
C PRO A 220 -1.80 -3.94 6.81
N GLU A 221 -0.95 -3.21 7.52
CA GLU A 221 -0.96 -1.76 7.45
C GLU A 221 -0.83 -1.30 6.00
N PRO A 222 -1.76 -0.46 5.51
CA PRO A 222 -1.58 0.15 4.20
C PRO A 222 -0.26 0.89 4.22
N VAL A 223 0.47 0.81 3.11
CA VAL A 223 1.82 1.36 2.89
C VAL A 223 2.15 2.47 3.88
N ALA A 224 3.13 2.22 4.77
CA ALA A 224 3.40 3.05 5.94
C ALA A 224 3.34 4.55 5.60
N ASP A 225 2.68 5.35 6.42
CA ASP A 225 2.43 6.80 6.20
C ASP A 225 3.69 7.58 5.83
N TRP A 226 4.87 7.13 6.27
CA TRP A 226 6.15 7.73 5.90
C TRP A 226 6.50 7.55 4.41
N VAL A 227 6.13 6.42 3.78
CA VAL A 227 6.36 6.18 2.34
C VAL A 227 5.48 7.10 1.51
N MET A 228 4.22 7.30 1.93
CA MET A 228 3.32 8.24 1.27
C MET A 228 3.80 9.68 1.41
N ARG A 229 4.29 10.08 2.59
CA ARG A 229 4.92 11.40 2.79
C ARG A 229 6.16 11.58 1.92
N LEU A 230 7.02 10.56 1.84
CA LEU A 230 8.19 10.58 0.97
C LEU A 230 7.80 10.76 -0.49
N LEU A 231 6.79 10.04 -0.96
CA LEU A 231 6.28 10.16 -2.34
C LEU A 231 5.76 11.57 -2.63
N TYR A 232 5.01 12.18 -1.70
CA TYR A 232 4.54 13.58 -1.83
C TYR A 232 5.70 14.57 -1.83
N ILE A 233 6.71 14.40 -0.97
CA ILE A 233 7.89 15.27 -0.93
C ILE A 233 8.68 15.17 -2.24
N VAL A 234 8.92 13.96 -2.75
CA VAL A 234 9.64 13.74 -4.01
C VAL A 234 8.87 14.34 -5.18
N SER A 235 7.56 14.15 -5.26
CA SER A 235 6.73 14.73 -6.33
C SER A 235 6.71 16.27 -6.27
N ALA A 236 6.58 16.85 -5.08
CA ALA A 236 6.61 18.29 -4.88
C ALA A 236 7.98 18.89 -5.27
N LEU A 237 9.07 18.22 -4.89
CA LEU A 237 10.43 18.62 -5.25
C LEU A 237 10.65 18.58 -6.77
N THR A 238 10.16 17.54 -7.44
CA THR A 238 10.25 17.39 -8.89
C THR A 238 9.49 18.51 -9.61
N ILE A 239 8.28 18.84 -9.15
CA ILE A 239 7.50 19.96 -9.70
C ILE A 239 8.25 21.29 -9.51
N LEU A 240 8.81 21.51 -8.32
CA LEU A 240 9.58 22.74 -8.04
C LEU A 240 10.81 22.87 -8.94
N ILE A 241 11.55 21.79 -9.15
CA ILE A 241 12.72 21.76 -10.05
C ILE A 241 12.28 22.05 -11.49
N CYS A 242 11.20 21.44 -11.98
CA CYS A 242 10.67 21.70 -13.32
C CYS A 242 10.26 23.17 -13.50
N LEU A 243 9.58 23.76 -12.52
CA LEU A 243 9.20 25.16 -12.55
C LEU A 243 10.44 26.09 -12.57
N ALA A 244 11.44 25.81 -11.75
CA ALA A 244 12.68 26.57 -11.71
C ALA A 244 13.43 26.50 -13.06
N LEU A 245 13.51 25.32 -13.66
CA LEU A 245 14.11 25.13 -14.99
C LEU A 245 13.33 25.88 -16.07
N CYS A 246 12.00 25.79 -16.09
CA CYS A 246 11.16 26.54 -17.02
C CYS A 246 11.34 28.05 -16.86
N ALA A 247 11.39 28.55 -15.64
CA ALA A 247 11.64 29.97 -15.37
C ALA A 247 13.04 30.41 -15.85
N ALA A 248 14.07 29.60 -15.57
CA ALA A 248 15.44 29.89 -16.03
C ALA A 248 15.55 29.91 -17.55
N VAL A 249 14.96 28.95 -18.24
CA VAL A 249 14.93 28.90 -19.71
C VAL A 249 14.15 30.09 -20.28
N SER A 250 12.98 30.39 -19.70
CA SER A 250 12.16 31.54 -20.11
C SER A 250 12.92 32.86 -19.96
N MET A 251 13.60 33.07 -18.82
CA MET A 251 14.45 34.27 -18.62
C MET A 251 15.61 34.34 -19.60
N ARG A 252 16.23 33.19 -19.90
CA ARG A 252 17.34 33.14 -20.86
C ARG A 252 16.87 33.48 -22.27
N ILE A 253 15.74 32.91 -22.71
CA ILE A 253 15.15 33.24 -24.03
C ILE A 253 14.75 34.72 -24.09
N SER A 254 14.11 35.24 -23.04
CA SER A 254 13.70 36.64 -22.96
C SER A 254 14.89 37.56 -23.15
N ARG A 255 16.02 37.34 -22.47
CA ARG A 255 17.21 38.14 -22.56
C ARG A 255 17.93 37.99 -23.91
N GLN A 256 17.96 36.82 -24.49
CA GLN A 256 18.67 36.56 -25.74
C GLN A 256 17.92 37.01 -26.99
N LEU A 257 16.59 36.93 -27.00
CA LEU A 257 15.76 37.23 -28.18
C LEU A 257 14.98 38.52 -28.04
N PHE A 258 14.29 38.75 -26.94
CA PHE A 258 13.38 39.90 -26.84
C PHE A 258 14.10 41.23 -26.53
N GLU A 259 15.14 41.26 -25.69
CA GLU A 259 15.87 42.47 -25.40
C GLU A 259 16.54 43.06 -26.64
N PRO A 260 17.31 42.31 -27.46
CA PRO A 260 17.94 42.85 -28.69
C PRO A 260 16.92 43.33 -29.71
N VAL A 261 15.81 42.61 -29.91
CA VAL A 261 14.73 43.02 -30.83
C VAL A 261 14.09 44.34 -30.38
N ARG A 262 13.83 44.48 -29.08
CA ARG A 262 13.27 45.72 -28.52
C ARG A 262 14.23 46.89 -28.62
N ALA A 263 15.52 46.65 -28.39
CA ALA A 263 16.56 47.67 -28.57
C ALA A 263 16.68 48.12 -30.04
N LEU A 264 16.61 47.16 -30.99
CA LEU A 264 16.62 47.49 -32.42
C LEU A 264 15.39 48.31 -32.81
N ASN A 265 14.21 47.95 -32.36
CA ASN A 265 12.98 48.69 -32.66
C ASN A 265 13.02 50.12 -32.09
N ALA A 266 13.53 50.27 -30.86
CA ALA A 266 13.72 51.59 -30.24
C ALA A 266 14.74 52.44 -30.98
N ALA A 267 15.86 51.82 -31.43
CA ALA A 267 16.87 52.51 -32.20
C ALA A 267 16.38 52.94 -33.59
N MET A 268 15.53 52.13 -34.25
CA MET A 268 14.87 52.50 -35.51
C MET A 268 13.97 53.72 -35.33
N GLY A 269 13.14 53.74 -34.27
CA GLY A 269 12.31 54.91 -33.95
C GLY A 269 13.14 56.17 -33.67
N ALA A 270 14.27 56.03 -32.98
CA ALA A 270 15.17 57.17 -32.74
C ALA A 270 15.77 57.74 -34.03
N VAL A 271 16.12 56.87 -34.99
CA VAL A 271 16.62 57.29 -36.31
C VAL A 271 15.53 57.98 -37.14
N GLU A 272 14.30 57.51 -37.08
CA GLU A 272 13.14 58.16 -37.71
C GLU A 272 12.91 59.60 -37.17
N GLU A 273 13.18 59.80 -35.87
CA GLU A 273 13.13 61.12 -35.24
C GLU A 273 14.34 62.02 -35.60
N GLY A 274 15.30 61.52 -36.40
CA GLY A 274 16.47 62.26 -36.83
C GLY A 274 17.68 62.12 -35.90
N LYS A 275 17.66 61.25 -34.88
CA LYS A 275 18.76 61.02 -33.96
C LYS A 275 19.79 60.04 -34.57
N LEU A 276 20.64 60.51 -35.43
CA LEU A 276 21.64 59.71 -36.20
C LEU A 276 22.88 59.29 -35.38
N ASP A 277 22.96 59.68 -34.11
CA ASP A 277 24.04 59.27 -33.22
C ASP A 277 23.70 57.93 -32.48
N THR A 278 22.53 57.36 -32.77
CA THR A 278 22.08 56.13 -32.17
C THR A 278 22.89 54.95 -32.66
N ARG A 279 23.53 54.20 -31.73
CA ARG A 279 24.28 52.98 -32.03
C ARG A 279 23.75 51.82 -31.20
N LEU A 280 23.61 50.67 -31.83
CA LEU A 280 23.29 49.42 -31.16
C LEU A 280 24.58 48.70 -30.74
N GLU A 281 24.60 48.22 -29.48
CA GLU A 281 25.70 47.39 -28.99
C GLU A 281 25.56 45.96 -29.56
N VAL A 282 26.58 45.50 -30.30
CA VAL A 282 26.61 44.15 -30.88
C VAL A 282 27.11 43.20 -29.81
N ARG A 283 26.16 42.57 -29.06
CA ARG A 283 26.45 41.63 -27.95
C ARG A 283 26.45 40.17 -28.37
N SER A 284 25.96 39.86 -29.55
CA SER A 284 25.83 38.49 -30.03
C SER A 284 26.53 38.31 -31.39
N THR A 285 26.96 37.09 -31.66
CA THR A 285 27.55 36.67 -32.95
C THR A 285 26.54 35.97 -33.87
N ASP A 286 25.30 35.87 -33.46
CA ASP A 286 24.18 35.28 -34.19
C ASP A 286 23.55 36.23 -35.22
N GLU A 287 22.41 35.86 -35.79
CA GLU A 287 21.69 36.65 -36.78
C GLU A 287 21.26 38.02 -36.24
N LEU A 288 20.96 38.13 -34.93
CA LEU A 288 20.59 39.39 -34.29
C LEU A 288 21.80 40.32 -34.16
N GLY A 289 22.97 39.79 -33.84
CA GLY A 289 24.22 40.56 -33.84
C GLY A 289 24.61 41.07 -35.23
N GLN A 290 24.42 40.23 -36.28
CA GLN A 290 24.62 40.63 -37.66
C GLN A 290 23.63 41.73 -38.07
N LEU A 291 22.37 41.65 -37.65
CA LEU A 291 21.34 42.64 -37.92
C LEU A 291 21.68 43.98 -37.25
N ALA A 292 22.10 43.98 -35.99
CA ALA A 292 22.58 45.18 -35.29
C ALA A 292 23.79 45.84 -35.99
N GLY A 293 24.74 45.02 -36.46
CA GLY A 293 25.87 45.48 -37.23
C GLY A 293 25.46 46.08 -38.58
N ARG A 294 24.50 45.53 -39.29
CA ARG A 294 23.95 46.09 -40.54
C ARG A 294 23.22 47.41 -40.29
N PHE A 295 22.43 47.47 -39.23
CA PHE A 295 21.74 48.69 -38.81
C PHE A 295 22.74 49.81 -38.52
N ASN A 296 23.79 49.58 -37.74
CA ASN A 296 24.80 50.59 -37.44
C ASN A 296 25.47 51.13 -38.71
N ARG A 297 25.82 50.24 -39.66
CA ARG A 297 26.40 50.67 -40.98
C ARG A 297 25.41 51.49 -41.82
N MET A 298 24.12 51.15 -41.77
CA MET A 298 23.08 51.93 -42.46
C MET A 298 22.95 53.33 -41.87
N VAL A 299 22.91 53.48 -40.55
CA VAL A 299 22.85 54.79 -39.88
C VAL A 299 24.09 55.64 -40.19
N GLU A 300 25.27 55.04 -40.17
CA GLU A 300 26.54 55.75 -40.51
C GLU A 300 26.56 56.26 -41.95
N ARG A 301 26.05 55.44 -42.89
CA ARG A 301 25.92 55.92 -44.31
C ARG A 301 24.91 57.03 -44.46
N LEU A 302 23.75 56.91 -43.75
CA LEU A 302 22.70 57.94 -43.78
C LEU A 302 23.22 59.24 -43.21
N ARG A 303 23.98 59.22 -42.12
CA ARG A 303 24.65 60.39 -41.54
C ARG A 303 25.63 61.03 -42.52
N ALA A 304 26.53 60.24 -43.14
CA ALA A 304 27.48 60.73 -44.12
C ALA A 304 26.81 61.41 -45.34
N HIS A 305 25.71 60.81 -45.84
CA HIS A 305 24.94 61.40 -46.92
C HIS A 305 24.27 62.74 -46.55
N LEU A 306 23.72 62.83 -45.30
CA LEU A 306 23.14 64.08 -44.83
C LEU A 306 24.18 65.15 -44.64
N GLU A 307 25.34 64.83 -44.06
CA GLU A 307 26.46 65.78 -43.93
C GLU A 307 26.95 66.30 -45.32
N GLU A 308 27.09 65.38 -46.28
CA GLU A 308 27.44 65.75 -47.64
C GLU A 308 26.35 66.59 -48.31
N SER A 309 25.07 66.26 -48.10
CA SER A 309 23.95 67.03 -48.63
C SER A 309 23.88 68.45 -48.07
N VAL A 310 24.15 68.62 -46.76
CA VAL A 310 24.21 69.91 -46.07
C VAL A 310 25.41 70.72 -46.64
N ARG A 311 26.59 70.11 -46.77
CA ARG A 311 27.78 70.75 -47.33
C ARG A 311 27.51 71.23 -48.76
N ARG A 312 26.93 70.36 -49.61
CA ARG A 312 26.58 70.77 -50.98
C ARG A 312 25.63 71.96 -51.06
N ARG A 313 24.60 71.97 -50.13
CA ARG A 313 23.65 73.10 -50.04
C ARG A 313 24.38 74.40 -49.61
N GLN A 314 25.32 74.32 -48.65
CA GLN A 314 26.08 75.42 -48.21
C GLN A 314 26.95 75.95 -49.36
N GLU A 315 27.69 75.07 -50.06
CA GLU A 315 28.53 75.44 -51.22
C GLU A 315 27.70 76.14 -52.34
N LEU A 316 26.48 75.61 -52.62
CA LEU A 316 25.55 76.23 -53.56
C LEU A 316 25.05 77.60 -53.07
N SER A 317 24.69 77.72 -51.79
CA SER A 317 24.26 78.94 -51.16
C SER A 317 25.37 79.99 -51.21
N ASP A 318 26.59 79.63 -50.87
CA ASP A 318 27.77 80.51 -50.94
C ASP A 318 28.11 80.94 -52.38
N ALA A 319 27.93 80.01 -53.36
CA ALA A 319 28.09 80.33 -54.76
C ALA A 319 26.99 81.30 -55.24
N GLN A 320 25.76 81.15 -54.81
CA GLN A 320 24.63 82.08 -55.11
C GLN A 320 24.88 83.44 -54.50
N ILE A 321 25.33 83.53 -53.23
CA ILE A 321 25.67 84.82 -52.59
C ILE A 321 26.77 85.52 -53.34
N ARG A 322 27.89 84.80 -53.73
CA ARG A 322 28.97 85.37 -54.55
C ARG A 322 28.46 85.84 -55.89
N MET A 323 27.58 85.13 -56.58
CA MET A 323 27.00 85.52 -57.85
C MET A 323 26.19 86.82 -57.72
N VAL A 324 25.35 86.93 -56.67
CA VAL A 324 24.57 88.14 -56.37
C VAL A 324 25.48 89.31 -56.04
N GLN A 325 26.51 89.08 -55.21
CA GLN A 325 27.52 90.14 -54.94
C GLN A 325 28.21 90.57 -56.17
N ALA A 326 28.70 89.69 -57.06
CA ALA A 326 29.32 90.01 -58.30
C ALA A 326 28.39 90.81 -59.25
N ARG A 327 27.13 90.48 -59.27
CA ARG A 327 26.11 91.18 -60.07
C ARG A 327 25.82 92.58 -59.53
N LEU A 328 25.69 92.72 -58.22
CA LEU A 328 25.49 94.03 -57.57
C LEU A 328 26.76 94.95 -57.75
N SER A 329 27.95 94.37 -57.68
CA SER A 329 29.20 95.09 -57.89
C SER A 329 29.29 95.60 -59.37
N ALA A 330 28.80 94.77 -60.32
CA ALA A 330 28.77 95.17 -61.71
C ALA A 330 27.76 96.30 -61.98
N GLU A 331 26.56 96.24 -61.38
CA GLU A 331 25.55 97.28 -61.47
C GLU A 331 25.99 98.62 -60.82
N PHE A 332 26.73 98.53 -59.70
CA PHE A 332 27.25 99.70 -59.02
C PHE A 332 28.35 100.37 -59.82
N LEU A 333 29.20 99.63 -60.58
CA LEU A 333 30.22 100.14 -61.42
C LEU A 333 29.71 100.80 -62.76
N TYR A 334 28.54 100.36 -63.26
CA TYR A 334 27.96 100.95 -64.50
C TYR A 334 26.94 102.06 -64.24
N GLY A 335 26.51 102.25 -62.97
CA GLY A 335 25.51 103.23 -62.56
C GLY A 335 26.12 104.62 -62.17
N THR A 336 27.41 104.77 -62.23
CA THR A 336 28.14 106.03 -61.89
C THR A 336 28.98 106.56 -63.06
N VAL A 337 28.37 106.75 -64.27
CA VAL A 337 28.88 107.54 -65.35
C VAL A 337 27.79 108.48 -65.86
#